data_7c223fb9ba64039658cae758d922c2f3
#
_entry.id   7c223fb9ba64039658cae758d922c2f3
#
_cell.length_a   1.000
_cell.length_b   1.000
_cell.length_c   1.000
_cell.angle_alpha   90.00
_cell.angle_beta   90.00
_cell.angle_gamma   90.00
#
_symmetry.space_group_name_H-M   'P 1'
#
loop_
_entity.id
_entity.type
_entity.pdbx_description
1 polymer ?
#
loop_
_entity_poly.entity_id
_entity_poly.type
_entity_poly.pdbx_seq_one_letter_code
_entity_poly.pdbx_strand_id
1 'polypeptide(L)'
;IEPVLPEAITGVRLDYQQVLARAQENNSFSKNILRRQLEADYDVATAKGNQRNINLFASVGYTGKDLSFSGAYNPLKDNQVVEVGVSIPILDWGKRKGKVKVAESNREVVLSKIRQEQMDFNQNIFLLVENFNNQAAQLEIASEVDSLAESRYRTSIETFMVGKIDILELNDAQTSKDS
;
A
#
# COMPACT_ATOMS: atom_id res chain seq x y z
N ILE A 1 -8.28 -36.88 -18.62
CA ILE A 1 -7.77 -36.36 -17.31
C ILE A 1 -8.98 -35.75 -16.65
N GLU A 2 -9.52 -36.46 -15.67
CA GLU A 2 -10.66 -35.96 -14.90
C GLU A 2 -10.11 -34.92 -13.90
N PRO A 3 -10.55 -33.64 -13.95
CA PRO A 3 -10.08 -32.64 -13.01
C PRO A 3 -10.58 -33.00 -11.61
N VAL A 4 -9.66 -33.24 -10.69
CA VAL A 4 -10.01 -33.41 -9.27
C VAL A 4 -10.33 -32.03 -8.72
N LEU A 5 -11.61 -31.75 -8.53
CA LEU A 5 -12.06 -30.54 -7.84
C LEU A 5 -11.53 -30.59 -6.40
N PRO A 6 -10.90 -29.52 -5.89
CA PRO A 6 -10.58 -29.45 -4.46
C PRO A 6 -11.89 -29.54 -3.65
N GLU A 7 -11.80 -30.11 -2.44
CA GLU A 7 -12.95 -30.13 -1.54
C GLU A 7 -13.57 -28.72 -1.45
N ALA A 8 -14.79 -28.60 -1.92
CA ALA A 8 -15.48 -27.30 -1.95
C ALA A 8 -15.62 -26.80 -0.51
N ILE A 9 -15.09 -25.63 -0.23
CA ILE A 9 -15.36 -24.90 1.02
C ILE A 9 -16.79 -24.37 0.91
N THR A 10 -17.75 -25.28 0.95
CA THR A 10 -19.17 -24.96 0.88
C THR A 10 -19.64 -24.38 2.21
N GLY A 11 -20.35 -23.27 2.17
CA GLY A 11 -21.02 -22.67 3.33
C GLY A 11 -20.20 -21.66 4.15
N VAL A 12 -18.97 -21.33 3.75
CA VAL A 12 -18.22 -20.27 4.42
C VAL A 12 -18.59 -18.91 3.81
N ARG A 13 -19.31 -18.10 4.57
CA ARG A 13 -19.57 -16.71 4.24
C ARG A 13 -18.67 -15.82 5.08
N LEU A 14 -17.89 -14.97 4.42
CA LEU A 14 -17.00 -14.01 5.08
C LEU A 14 -17.80 -12.77 5.48
N ASP A 15 -17.63 -12.34 6.74
CA ASP A 15 -18.11 -11.05 7.21
C ASP A 15 -17.10 -9.95 6.96
N TYR A 16 -17.50 -8.91 6.25
CA TYR A 16 -16.65 -7.77 5.91
C TYR A 16 -15.98 -7.12 7.13
N GLN A 17 -16.74 -6.92 8.22
CA GLN A 17 -16.21 -6.22 9.40
C GLN A 17 -15.09 -7.03 10.08
N GLN A 18 -15.24 -8.33 10.17
CA GLN A 18 -14.22 -9.21 10.75
C GLN A 18 -12.97 -9.27 9.88
N VAL A 19 -13.14 -9.39 8.56
CA VAL A 19 -12.02 -9.40 7.60
C VAL A 19 -11.27 -8.07 7.63
N LEU A 20 -11.99 -6.95 7.62
CA LEU A 20 -11.40 -5.62 7.67
C LEU A 20 -10.58 -5.41 8.96
N ALA A 21 -11.14 -5.78 10.12
CA ALA A 21 -10.44 -5.65 11.39
C ALA A 21 -9.12 -6.45 11.39
N ARG A 22 -9.15 -7.71 10.95
CA ARG A 22 -7.94 -8.54 10.85
C ARG A 22 -6.93 -8.04 9.82
N ALA A 23 -7.42 -7.52 8.69
CA ALA A 23 -6.56 -6.93 7.67
C ALA A 23 -5.84 -5.68 8.20
N GLN A 24 -6.51 -4.83 8.96
CA GLN A 24 -5.92 -3.64 9.57
C GLN A 24 -4.86 -3.98 10.64
N GLU A 25 -5.07 -5.01 11.44
CA GLU A 25 -4.11 -5.44 12.47
C GLU A 25 -2.83 -6.06 11.89
N ASN A 26 -2.97 -6.87 10.84
CA ASN A 26 -1.88 -7.72 10.35
C ASN A 26 -1.20 -7.21 9.07
N ASN A 27 -1.57 -6.01 8.57
CA ASN A 27 -1.01 -5.48 7.34
C ASN A 27 0.09 -4.43 7.60
N SER A 28 1.14 -4.48 6.78
CA SER A 28 2.16 -3.43 6.71
C SER A 28 1.60 -2.05 6.33
N PHE A 29 0.43 -2.01 5.69
CA PHE A 29 -0.28 -0.79 5.32
C PHE A 29 -0.55 0.11 6.52
N SER A 30 -1.13 -0.40 7.61
CA SER A 30 -1.42 0.37 8.83
C SER A 30 -0.16 0.94 9.46
N LYS A 31 0.94 0.16 9.49
CA LYS A 31 2.24 0.62 10.00
C LYS A 31 2.85 1.70 9.11
N ASN A 32 2.70 1.59 7.79
CA ASN A 32 3.19 2.60 6.84
C ASN A 32 2.42 3.92 6.98
N ILE A 33 1.12 3.87 7.17
CA ILE A 33 0.29 5.07 7.46
C ILE A 33 0.81 5.79 8.70
N LEU A 34 1.00 5.07 9.81
CA LEU A 34 1.50 5.65 11.06
C LEU A 34 2.89 6.27 10.88
N ARG A 35 3.81 5.58 10.17
CA ARG A 35 5.15 6.09 9.86
C ARG A 35 5.07 7.42 9.11
N ARG A 36 4.29 7.48 8.03
CA ARG A 36 4.13 8.69 7.19
C ARG A 36 3.49 9.86 7.96
N GLN A 37 2.56 9.57 8.86
CA GLN A 37 1.98 10.58 9.73
C GLN A 37 3.03 11.15 10.69
N LEU A 38 3.82 10.28 11.34
CA LEU A 38 4.89 10.70 12.24
C LEU A 38 6.00 11.48 11.52
N GLU A 39 6.34 11.09 10.28
CA GLU A 39 7.29 11.83 9.44
C GLU A 39 6.79 13.25 9.13
N ALA A 40 5.53 13.40 8.75
CA ALA A 40 4.95 14.70 8.48
C ALA A 40 4.86 15.59 9.75
N ASP A 41 4.57 15.00 10.92
CA ASP A 41 4.59 15.69 12.21
C ASP A 41 6.02 16.12 12.59
N TYR A 42 7.01 15.26 12.34
CA TYR A 42 8.42 15.55 12.57
C TYR A 42 8.92 16.71 11.69
N ASP A 43 8.53 16.77 10.42
CA ASP A 43 8.89 17.85 9.51
C ASP A 43 8.38 19.21 10.00
N VAL A 44 7.14 19.24 10.50
CA VAL A 44 6.57 20.45 11.12
C VAL A 44 7.34 20.84 12.38
N ALA A 45 7.63 19.87 13.25
CA ALA A 45 8.39 20.11 14.48
C ALA A 45 9.80 20.63 14.17
N THR A 46 10.47 20.05 13.16
CA THR A 46 11.79 20.48 12.68
C THR A 46 11.75 21.90 12.12
N ALA A 47 10.75 22.23 11.30
CA ALA A 47 10.59 23.57 10.76
C ALA A 47 10.35 24.60 11.87
N LYS A 48 9.57 24.25 12.92
CA LYS A 48 9.36 25.08 14.10
C LYS A 48 10.64 25.24 14.96
N GLY A 49 11.37 24.15 15.15
CA GLY A 49 12.66 24.15 15.85
C GLY A 49 13.68 25.08 15.17
N ASN A 50 13.75 24.99 13.84
CA ASN A 50 14.67 25.82 13.05
C ASN A 50 14.34 27.33 13.03
N GLN A 51 13.18 27.72 13.56
CA GLN A 51 12.89 29.14 13.75
C GLN A 51 13.80 29.81 14.78
N ARG A 52 14.32 29.05 15.73
CA ARG A 52 15.16 29.54 16.86
C ARG A 52 16.58 29.03 16.78
N ASN A 53 17.09 28.69 15.59
CA ASN A 53 18.44 28.15 15.46
C ASN A 53 19.50 29.19 15.79
N ILE A 54 20.38 28.82 16.71
CA ILE A 54 21.65 29.48 17.01
C ILE A 54 22.73 28.57 16.45
N ASN A 55 23.53 29.06 15.52
CA ASN A 55 24.65 28.30 14.94
C ASN A 55 25.93 28.65 15.68
N LEU A 56 26.56 27.64 16.29
CA LEU A 56 27.88 27.72 16.85
C LEU A 56 28.85 27.12 15.81
N PHE A 57 29.91 27.83 15.47
CA PHE A 57 30.97 27.32 14.62
C PHE A 57 32.35 27.51 15.27
N ALA A 58 33.22 26.55 15.02
CA ALA A 58 34.60 26.62 15.40
C ALA A 58 35.46 26.20 14.20
N SER A 59 36.48 26.98 13.88
CA SER A 59 37.42 26.64 12.83
C SER A 59 38.84 26.76 13.36
N VAL A 60 39.69 25.85 12.93
CA VAL A 60 41.16 25.89 13.22
C VAL A 60 41.84 25.81 11.88
N GLY A 61 42.72 26.79 11.62
CA GLY A 61 43.45 26.86 10.36
C GLY A 61 44.90 27.34 10.56
N TYR A 62 45.70 27.05 9.57
CA TYR A 62 47.05 27.59 9.45
C TYR A 62 47.10 28.49 8.21
N THR A 63 47.65 29.71 8.34
CA THR A 63 47.81 30.60 7.21
C THR A 63 49.28 30.80 6.90
N GLY A 64 49.70 30.52 5.65
CA GLY A 64 51.00 30.84 5.11
C GLY A 64 50.87 31.98 4.10
N LYS A 65 51.81 32.95 4.12
CA LYS A 65 51.93 33.98 3.10
C LYS A 65 53.29 33.86 2.45
N ASP A 66 53.36 33.53 1.18
CA ASP A 66 54.55 33.58 0.34
C ASP A 66 54.19 33.98 -1.08
N LEU A 67 55.15 34.51 -1.82
CA LEU A 67 55.05 34.90 -3.21
C LEU A 67 55.05 33.69 -4.17
N SER A 68 55.44 32.51 -3.69
CA SER A 68 55.45 31.25 -4.44
C SER A 68 54.55 30.20 -3.79
N PHE A 69 53.93 29.36 -4.61
CA PHE A 69 53.03 28.31 -4.16
C PHE A 69 53.71 27.26 -3.27
N SER A 70 54.99 26.96 -3.55
CA SER A 70 55.82 26.05 -2.73
C SER A 70 56.31 26.68 -1.43
N GLY A 71 56.53 27.99 -1.39
CA GLY A 71 56.96 28.74 -0.20
C GLY A 71 55.81 28.95 0.79
N ALA A 72 54.58 29.00 0.33
CA ALA A 72 53.38 29.12 1.18
C ALA A 72 53.15 27.86 2.04
N TYR A 73 53.67 26.71 1.60
CA TYR A 73 53.50 25.41 2.29
C TYR A 73 54.74 24.99 3.10
N ASN A 74 55.89 25.69 3.00
CA ASN A 74 57.11 25.29 3.69
C ASN A 74 57.93 26.49 4.15
N PRO A 75 58.05 26.80 5.45
CA PRO A 75 57.41 26.14 6.59
C PRO A 75 56.03 26.74 6.88
N LEU A 76 55.11 25.94 7.35
CA LEU A 76 53.87 26.39 7.99
C LEU A 76 54.27 27.22 9.23
N LYS A 77 54.56 28.51 8.99
CA LYS A 77 54.90 29.41 10.06
C LYS A 77 53.72 29.67 10.92
N ASP A 78 53.88 29.53 12.17
CA ASP A 78 53.22 29.86 13.43
C ASP A 78 51.97 30.77 13.43
N ASN A 79 51.26 30.94 12.33
CA ASN A 79 49.99 31.60 12.31
C ASN A 79 48.85 30.55 12.42
N GLN A 80 48.66 30.12 13.63
CA GLN A 80 47.45 29.34 13.99
C GLN A 80 46.30 30.32 14.14
N VAL A 81 45.24 30.10 13.38
CA VAL A 81 44.01 30.84 13.52
C VAL A 81 42.99 29.92 14.15
N VAL A 82 42.54 30.28 15.35
CA VAL A 82 41.41 29.63 16.02
C VAL A 82 40.24 30.62 16.00
N GLU A 83 39.17 30.26 15.34
CA GLU A 83 37.99 31.08 15.27
C GLU A 83 36.83 30.33 15.91
N VAL A 84 36.15 30.98 16.86
CA VAL A 84 34.90 30.51 17.45
C VAL A 84 33.87 31.61 17.29
N GLY A 85 32.73 31.27 16.71
CA GLY A 85 31.70 32.27 16.47
C GLY A 85 30.31 31.73 16.71
N VAL A 86 29.40 32.64 16.99
CA VAL A 86 27.97 32.40 17.17
C VAL A 86 27.24 33.22 16.11
N SER A 87 26.41 32.54 15.31
CA SER A 87 25.54 33.20 14.31
C SER A 87 24.10 33.13 14.77
N ILE A 88 23.53 34.27 15.07
CA ILE A 88 22.10 34.39 15.44
C ILE A 88 21.43 35.21 14.34
N PRO A 89 20.55 34.59 13.53
CA PRO A 89 19.81 35.32 12.51
C PRO A 89 18.70 36.15 13.15
N ILE A 90 18.85 37.46 13.18
CA ILE A 90 17.93 38.42 13.81
C ILE A 90 16.78 38.78 12.89
N LEU A 91 17.04 38.90 11.58
CA LEU A 91 16.05 39.28 10.56
C LEU A 91 16.16 38.31 9.38
N ASP A 92 15.04 37.68 9.01
CA ASP A 92 14.96 36.74 7.87
C ASP A 92 13.79 37.05 6.92
N TRP A 93 13.17 38.24 7.06
CA TRP A 93 12.06 38.71 6.22
C TRP A 93 10.89 37.72 6.13
N GLY A 94 10.62 36.94 7.17
CA GLY A 94 9.55 35.98 7.25
C GLY A 94 9.85 34.61 6.59
N LYS A 95 11.08 34.38 6.10
CA LYS A 95 11.48 33.12 5.44
C LYS A 95 11.25 31.90 6.32
N ARG A 96 11.55 31.99 7.63
CA ARG A 96 11.36 30.88 8.58
C ARG A 96 9.89 30.63 8.85
N LYS A 97 9.07 31.70 9.02
CA LYS A 97 7.64 31.57 9.16
C LYS A 97 7.00 30.95 7.90
N GLY A 98 7.51 31.32 6.71
CA GLY A 98 7.12 30.70 5.45
C GLY A 98 7.43 29.20 5.41
N LYS A 99 8.63 28.78 5.85
CA LYS A 99 8.99 27.35 5.92
C LYS A 99 8.07 26.55 6.83
N VAL A 100 7.68 27.09 7.98
CA VAL A 100 6.72 26.41 8.88
C VAL A 100 5.37 26.26 8.19
N LYS A 101 4.86 27.31 7.54
CA LYS A 101 3.59 27.23 6.80
C LYS A 101 3.63 26.17 5.70
N VAL A 102 4.76 26.09 4.97
CA VAL A 102 4.95 25.06 3.93
C VAL A 102 4.95 23.65 4.56
N ALA A 103 5.65 23.45 5.68
CA ALA A 103 5.65 22.16 6.37
C ALA A 103 4.24 21.78 6.89
N GLU A 104 3.50 22.75 7.44
CA GLU A 104 2.12 22.54 7.88
C GLU A 104 1.19 22.17 6.70
N SER A 105 1.29 22.88 5.57
CA SER A 105 0.52 22.55 4.36
C SER A 105 0.89 21.17 3.79
N ASN A 106 2.17 20.82 3.78
CA ASN A 106 2.62 19.49 3.33
C ASN A 106 2.07 18.39 4.25
N ARG A 107 2.03 18.61 5.56
CA ARG A 107 1.40 17.70 6.52
C ARG A 107 -0.08 17.48 6.19
N GLU A 108 -0.84 18.53 5.89
CA GLU A 108 -2.25 18.41 5.51
C GLU A 108 -2.43 17.60 4.22
N VAL A 109 -1.55 17.80 3.22
CA VAL A 109 -1.54 17.00 1.98
C VAL A 109 -1.29 15.52 2.30
N VAL A 110 -0.30 15.21 3.15
CA VAL A 110 0.00 13.83 3.57
C VAL A 110 -1.20 13.21 4.27
N LEU A 111 -1.83 13.93 5.21
CA LEU A 111 -3.02 13.43 5.93
C LEU A 111 -4.21 13.20 5.01
N SER A 112 -4.38 14.04 3.98
CA SER A 112 -5.44 13.85 2.97
C SER A 112 -5.18 12.62 2.10
N LYS A 113 -3.94 12.39 1.68
CA LYS A 113 -3.54 11.18 0.95
C LYS A 113 -3.75 9.93 1.80
N ILE A 114 -3.39 9.96 3.08
CA ILE A 114 -3.60 8.86 4.01
C ILE A 114 -5.09 8.52 4.10
N ARG A 115 -5.96 9.51 4.24
CA ARG A 115 -7.42 9.28 4.28
C ARG A 115 -7.94 8.65 2.99
N GLN A 116 -7.46 9.10 1.84
CA GLN A 116 -7.82 8.50 0.55
C GLN A 116 -7.37 7.04 0.48
N GLU A 117 -6.13 6.76 0.80
CA GLU A 117 -5.58 5.40 0.79
C GLU A 117 -6.30 4.46 1.76
N GLN A 118 -6.76 4.98 2.91
CA GLN A 118 -7.58 4.21 3.85
C GLN A 118 -8.96 3.87 3.27
N MET A 119 -9.60 4.82 2.56
CA MET A 119 -10.86 4.56 1.87
C MET A 119 -10.68 3.52 0.76
N ASP A 120 -9.62 3.66 -0.04
CA ASP A 120 -9.31 2.73 -1.13
C ASP A 120 -9.01 1.32 -0.58
N PHE A 121 -8.26 1.23 0.52
CA PHE A 121 -8.00 -0.04 1.21
C PHE A 121 -9.29 -0.71 1.70
N ASN A 122 -10.17 0.04 2.37
CA ASN A 122 -11.44 -0.47 2.86
C ASN A 122 -12.33 -0.95 1.71
N GLN A 123 -12.38 -0.17 0.61
CA GLN A 123 -13.13 -0.55 -0.59
C GLN A 123 -12.57 -1.83 -1.24
N ASN A 124 -11.26 -1.96 -1.33
CA ASN A 124 -10.63 -3.16 -1.87
C ASN A 124 -10.94 -4.41 -1.02
N ILE A 125 -10.89 -4.30 0.31
CA ILE A 125 -11.27 -5.41 1.19
C ILE A 125 -12.76 -5.75 1.01
N PHE A 126 -13.64 -4.75 0.90
CA PHE A 126 -15.06 -4.98 0.62
C PHE A 126 -15.26 -5.76 -0.67
N LEU A 127 -14.63 -5.32 -1.77
CA LEU A 127 -14.75 -5.99 -3.06
C LEU A 127 -14.21 -7.43 -3.03
N LEU A 128 -13.11 -7.67 -2.31
CA LEU A 128 -12.55 -9.03 -2.15
C LEU A 128 -13.50 -9.94 -1.39
N VAL A 129 -14.13 -9.46 -0.31
CA VAL A 129 -15.10 -10.22 0.47
C VAL A 129 -16.35 -10.53 -0.35
N GLU A 130 -16.90 -9.53 -1.07
CA GLU A 130 -18.07 -9.73 -1.92
C GLU A 130 -17.79 -10.68 -3.09
N ASN A 131 -16.62 -10.55 -3.72
CA ASN A 131 -16.21 -11.47 -4.78
C ASN A 131 -16.10 -12.91 -4.26
N PHE A 132 -15.47 -13.10 -3.08
CA PHE A 132 -15.39 -14.42 -2.46
C PHE A 132 -16.78 -15.01 -2.16
N ASN A 133 -17.66 -14.23 -1.54
CA ASN A 133 -19.00 -14.67 -1.21
C ASN A 133 -19.83 -14.99 -2.46
N ASN A 134 -19.68 -14.20 -3.53
CA ASN A 134 -20.35 -14.44 -4.81
C ASN A 134 -19.81 -15.71 -5.49
N GLN A 135 -18.51 -15.96 -5.46
CA GLN A 135 -17.93 -17.18 -6.03
C GLN A 135 -18.41 -18.43 -5.29
N ALA A 136 -18.54 -18.36 -3.97
CA ALA A 136 -19.11 -19.47 -3.19
C ALA A 136 -20.56 -19.80 -3.60
N ALA A 137 -21.38 -18.77 -3.80
CA ALA A 137 -22.75 -18.94 -4.28
C ALA A 137 -22.80 -19.47 -5.73
N GLN A 138 -21.94 -18.99 -6.61
CA GLN A 138 -21.82 -19.48 -7.98
C GLN A 138 -21.42 -20.96 -8.04
N LEU A 139 -20.49 -21.38 -7.17
CA LEU A 139 -20.07 -22.79 -7.08
C LEU A 139 -21.25 -23.70 -6.62
N GLU A 140 -22.02 -23.24 -5.67
CA GLU A 140 -23.20 -23.99 -5.20
C GLU A 140 -24.22 -24.16 -6.34
N ILE A 141 -24.55 -23.08 -7.05
CA ILE A 141 -25.46 -23.10 -8.22
C ILE A 141 -24.90 -24.02 -9.33
N ALA A 142 -23.60 -23.91 -9.64
CA ALA A 142 -22.98 -24.75 -10.66
C ALA A 142 -23.05 -26.25 -10.31
N SER A 143 -22.82 -26.59 -9.04
CA SER A 143 -22.96 -27.97 -8.55
C SER A 143 -24.40 -28.50 -8.65
N GLU A 144 -25.39 -27.66 -8.38
CA GLU A 144 -26.78 -28.00 -8.52
C GLU A 144 -27.18 -28.20 -10.00
N VAL A 145 -26.73 -27.30 -10.89
CA VAL A 145 -26.91 -27.40 -12.33
C VAL A 145 -26.31 -28.68 -12.89
N ASP A 146 -25.09 -29.02 -12.48
CA ASP A 146 -24.40 -30.24 -12.90
C ASP A 146 -25.16 -31.48 -12.48
N SER A 147 -25.62 -31.56 -11.25
CA SER A 147 -26.45 -32.68 -10.75
C SER A 147 -27.76 -32.84 -11.50
N LEU A 148 -28.38 -31.70 -11.86
CA LEU A 148 -29.61 -31.70 -12.65
C LEU A 148 -29.39 -32.18 -14.11
N ALA A 149 -28.26 -31.71 -14.73
CA ALA A 149 -27.87 -32.11 -16.08
C ALA A 149 -27.57 -33.63 -16.16
N GLU A 150 -26.86 -34.17 -15.15
CA GLU A 150 -26.62 -35.62 -15.03
C GLU A 150 -27.94 -36.41 -14.93
N SER A 151 -28.86 -35.97 -14.08
CA SER A 151 -30.17 -36.60 -13.89
C SER A 151 -30.98 -36.57 -15.18
N ARG A 152 -31.01 -35.41 -15.89
CA ARG A 152 -31.69 -35.24 -17.17
C ARG A 152 -31.09 -36.19 -18.23
N TYR A 153 -29.76 -36.26 -18.33
CA TYR A 153 -29.09 -37.16 -19.28
C TYR A 153 -29.45 -38.63 -19.03
N ARG A 154 -29.41 -39.07 -17.75
CA ARG A 154 -29.77 -40.43 -17.38
C ARG A 154 -31.23 -40.78 -17.75
N THR A 155 -32.16 -39.87 -17.45
CA THR A 155 -33.56 -40.00 -17.84
C THR A 155 -33.74 -40.04 -19.37
N SER A 156 -32.99 -39.23 -20.11
CA SER A 156 -33.00 -39.22 -21.59
C SER A 156 -32.51 -40.55 -22.18
N ILE A 157 -31.48 -41.18 -21.60
CA ILE A 157 -31.05 -42.54 -22.01
C ILE A 157 -32.15 -43.54 -21.82
N GLU A 158 -32.81 -43.57 -20.63
CA GLU A 158 -33.91 -44.51 -20.35
C GLU A 158 -35.08 -44.30 -21.28
N THR A 159 -35.43 -43.06 -21.59
CA THR A 159 -36.52 -42.69 -22.46
C THR A 159 -36.25 -43.00 -23.92
N PHE A 160 -34.99 -42.86 -24.36
CA PHE A 160 -34.50 -43.26 -25.68
C PHE A 160 -34.59 -44.77 -25.86
N MET A 161 -34.17 -45.57 -24.84
CA MET A 161 -34.23 -47.03 -24.91
C MET A 161 -35.65 -47.58 -25.12
N VAL A 162 -36.67 -46.88 -24.58
CA VAL A 162 -38.08 -47.25 -24.77
C VAL A 162 -38.72 -46.59 -26.00
N GLY A 163 -37.91 -45.89 -26.85
CA GLY A 163 -38.34 -45.28 -28.09
C GLY A 163 -39.28 -44.09 -27.99
N LYS A 164 -39.25 -43.36 -26.87
CA LYS A 164 -40.08 -42.18 -26.61
C LYS A 164 -39.47 -40.86 -27.02
N ILE A 165 -38.14 -40.82 -27.16
CA ILE A 165 -37.38 -39.65 -27.66
C ILE A 165 -36.47 -40.08 -28.79
N ASP A 166 -36.06 -39.13 -29.64
CA ASP A 166 -35.13 -39.35 -30.71
C ASP A 166 -33.66 -39.13 -30.32
N ILE A 167 -32.74 -39.42 -31.23
CA ILE A 167 -31.28 -39.27 -31.02
C ILE A 167 -30.87 -37.79 -30.83
N LEU A 168 -31.64 -36.85 -31.41
CA LEU A 168 -31.33 -35.42 -31.28
C LEU A 168 -31.57 -34.93 -29.87
N GLU A 169 -32.70 -35.35 -29.24
CA GLU A 169 -32.99 -35.02 -27.84
C GLU A 169 -31.98 -35.66 -26.88
N LEU A 170 -31.51 -36.88 -27.16
CA LEU A 170 -30.46 -37.49 -26.35
C LEU A 170 -29.14 -36.77 -26.49
N ASN A 171 -28.73 -36.35 -27.69
CA ASN A 171 -27.51 -35.58 -27.93
C ASN A 171 -27.59 -34.19 -27.26
N ASP A 172 -28.75 -33.54 -27.22
CA ASP A 172 -28.95 -32.27 -26.54
C ASP A 172 -28.76 -32.42 -25.03
N ALA A 173 -29.32 -33.50 -24.44
CA ALA A 173 -29.10 -33.82 -23.03
C ALA A 173 -27.63 -34.13 -22.70
N GLN A 174 -26.91 -34.82 -23.59
CA GLN A 174 -25.49 -35.07 -23.45
C GLN A 174 -24.67 -33.79 -23.53
N THR A 175 -24.93 -32.93 -24.51
CA THR A 175 -24.26 -31.65 -24.67
C THR A 175 -24.49 -30.73 -23.43
N SER A 176 -25.67 -30.75 -22.87
CA SER A 176 -26.00 -29.99 -21.64
C SER A 176 -25.29 -30.52 -20.40
N LYS A 177 -24.91 -31.83 -20.38
CA LYS A 177 -24.14 -32.41 -19.30
C LYS A 177 -22.64 -32.07 -19.46
N ASP A 178 -22.12 -32.04 -20.68
CA ASP A 178 -20.69 -31.88 -20.97
C ASP A 178 -20.27 -30.39 -21.06
N SER A 179 -21.18 -29.41 -20.87
CA SER A 179 -20.95 -27.97 -20.91
C SER A 179 -20.85 -27.34 -19.54
#